data_993b92540223c1f82cfc5f3e4b797e5a
#
_entry.id   993b92540223c1f82cfc5f3e4b797e5a
#
_cell.length_a   1.000
_cell.length_b   1.000
_cell.length_c   1.000
_cell.angle_alpha   90.00
_cell.angle_beta   90.00
_cell.angle_gamma   90.00
#
_symmetry.space_group_name_H-M   'P 1'
#
loop_
_entity.id
_entity.type
_entity.pdbx_description
1 polymer ?
#
loop_
_entity_poly.entity_id
_entity_poly.type
_entity_poly.pdbx_seq_one_letter_code
_entity_poly.pdbx_strand_id
1 'polypeptide(L)'
;MKQNALKPTPGSRKNRKRVGRGPGSGSGKTSGRGENGQKSRSGYSQKRGFEGGQMPLKRRVPKRGFTNIFRIEYRTVNVDRLNELPAGSEVTPDFLQKLGLLRKGKSPVKVLGNGELTIALTVRAHKYTGSAVQKIEAAGGKAEVIS
;
A
#
# COMPACT_ATOMS: atom_id res chain seq x y z
N MET A 1 3.45 -21.41 33.60
CA MET A 1 3.65 -22.10 32.31
C MET A 1 4.98 -22.87 32.41
N LYS A 2 5.01 -24.16 32.08
CA LYS A 2 6.26 -24.95 32.12
C LYS A 2 7.04 -24.70 30.82
N GLN A 3 8.37 -24.54 30.87
CA GLN A 3 9.22 -24.27 29.69
C GLN A 3 9.08 -25.32 28.58
N ASN A 4 8.86 -26.58 28.94
CA ASN A 4 8.65 -27.69 27.98
C ASN A 4 7.29 -27.63 27.28
N ALA A 5 6.34 -26.77 27.70
CA ALA A 5 5.04 -26.60 27.08
C ALA A 5 5.00 -25.47 26.04
N LEU A 6 6.14 -24.76 25.85
CA LEU A 6 6.24 -23.70 24.84
C LEU A 6 6.22 -24.31 23.43
N LYS A 7 5.21 -23.98 22.66
CA LYS A 7 5.08 -24.39 21.26
C LYS A 7 4.93 -23.15 20.39
N PRO A 8 5.54 -23.15 19.18
CA PRO A 8 5.30 -22.05 18.23
C PRO A 8 3.84 -22.00 17.84
N THR A 9 3.36 -20.82 17.46
CA THR A 9 2.00 -20.62 16.96
C THR A 9 1.72 -21.57 15.78
N PRO A 10 0.52 -22.17 15.71
CA PRO A 10 0.15 -23.04 14.58
C PRO A 10 0.35 -22.30 13.25
N GLY A 11 1.03 -22.96 12.28
CA GLY A 11 1.31 -22.39 10.97
C GLY A 11 2.55 -21.48 10.88
N SER A 12 3.21 -21.12 12.00
CA SER A 12 4.45 -20.31 12.01
C SER A 12 5.67 -21.06 11.46
N ARG A 13 5.64 -22.39 11.46
CA ARG A 13 6.69 -23.22 10.88
C ARG A 13 6.12 -24.10 9.78
N LYS A 14 6.73 -24.05 8.60
CA LYS A 14 6.44 -24.95 7.47
C LYS A 14 7.64 -25.85 7.24
N ASN A 15 7.39 -27.13 7.02
CA ASN A 15 8.43 -28.06 6.63
C ASN A 15 9.02 -27.65 5.28
N ARG A 16 10.36 -27.63 5.18
CA ARG A 16 11.05 -27.34 3.93
C ARG A 16 10.75 -28.43 2.90
N LYS A 17 10.21 -28.05 1.76
CA LYS A 17 10.01 -28.96 0.63
C LYS A 17 11.36 -29.43 0.10
N ARG A 18 11.62 -30.73 0.19
CA ARG A 18 12.83 -31.37 -0.37
C ARG A 18 12.49 -31.91 -1.75
N VAL A 19 13.26 -31.55 -2.77
CA VAL A 19 13.07 -31.97 -4.16
C VAL A 19 14.16 -32.95 -4.57
N GLY A 20 13.94 -33.73 -5.63
CA GLY A 20 14.91 -34.73 -6.10
C GLY A 20 15.13 -35.90 -5.13
N ARG A 21 14.10 -36.32 -4.38
CA ARG A 21 14.16 -37.36 -3.36
C ARG A 21 13.27 -38.57 -3.70
N GLY A 22 13.36 -39.03 -4.91
CA GLY A 22 12.65 -40.23 -5.40
C GLY A 22 11.27 -39.94 -6.01
N PRO A 23 10.72 -40.90 -6.79
CA PRO A 23 9.47 -40.73 -7.52
C PRO A 23 8.25 -40.56 -6.59
N GLY A 24 8.22 -41.22 -5.45
CA GLY A 24 7.12 -41.13 -4.49
C GLY A 24 6.90 -39.75 -3.85
N SER A 25 7.90 -38.86 -3.93
CA SER A 25 7.78 -37.49 -3.39
C SER A 25 6.97 -36.54 -4.29
N GLY A 26 6.60 -36.96 -5.52
CA GLY A 26 5.97 -36.11 -6.55
C GLY A 26 6.92 -35.03 -7.12
N SER A 27 8.14 -34.91 -6.64
CA SER A 27 9.14 -33.94 -7.11
C SER A 27 10.50 -34.61 -7.27
N GLY A 28 10.50 -35.83 -7.83
CA GLY A 28 11.69 -36.70 -8.01
C GLY A 28 12.62 -36.18 -9.11
N LYS A 29 12.69 -36.88 -10.23
CA LYS A 29 13.64 -36.72 -11.35
C LYS A 29 13.96 -35.27 -11.72
N THR A 30 12.97 -34.47 -12.10
CA THR A 30 13.15 -33.10 -12.61
C THR A 30 12.94 -32.01 -11.55
N SER A 31 12.57 -32.39 -10.34
CA SER A 31 12.34 -31.45 -9.23
C SER A 31 11.27 -30.37 -9.51
N GLY A 32 10.34 -30.64 -10.43
CA GLY A 32 9.30 -29.71 -10.88
C GLY A 32 9.77 -28.66 -11.88
N ARG A 33 11.00 -28.79 -12.44
CA ARG A 33 11.55 -27.84 -13.41
C ARG A 33 11.29 -28.21 -14.87
N GLY A 34 10.73 -29.40 -15.13
CA GLY A 34 10.57 -29.94 -16.49
C GLY A 34 11.86 -30.47 -17.10
N GLU A 35 11.82 -30.84 -18.38
CA GLU A 35 12.98 -31.40 -19.10
C GLU A 35 13.85 -30.29 -19.69
N ASN A 36 15.15 -30.40 -19.46
CA ASN A 36 16.29 -29.74 -20.14
C ASN A 36 16.13 -28.29 -20.68
N GLY A 37 15.16 -27.52 -20.24
CA GLY A 37 15.00 -26.14 -20.67
C GLY A 37 15.95 -25.17 -19.96
N GLN A 38 16.04 -23.96 -20.47
CA GLN A 38 16.85 -22.88 -19.89
C GLN A 38 16.46 -22.61 -18.42
N LYS A 39 15.16 -22.73 -18.09
CA LYS A 39 14.62 -22.53 -16.73
C LYS A 39 15.01 -23.62 -15.74
N SER A 40 15.46 -24.78 -16.22
CA SER A 40 15.88 -25.90 -15.36
C SER A 40 17.33 -25.79 -14.88
N ARG A 41 18.13 -24.87 -15.40
CA ARG A 41 19.55 -24.70 -15.05
C ARG A 41 19.75 -23.83 -13.83
N SER A 42 20.84 -24.06 -13.10
CA SER A 42 21.28 -23.18 -12.02
C SER A 42 21.66 -21.80 -12.56
N GLY A 43 21.39 -20.73 -11.79
CA GLY A 43 21.73 -19.38 -12.20
C GLY A 43 20.81 -18.77 -13.27
N TYR A 44 19.77 -19.48 -13.71
CA TYR A 44 18.82 -18.89 -14.66
C TYR A 44 18.05 -17.72 -14.01
N SER A 45 18.09 -16.59 -14.68
CA SER A 45 17.27 -15.41 -14.36
C SER A 45 16.51 -14.97 -15.60
N GLN A 46 15.19 -14.83 -15.47
CA GLN A 46 14.36 -14.38 -16.60
C GLN A 46 14.55 -12.88 -16.83
N LYS A 47 15.04 -12.51 -18.00
CA LYS A 47 15.17 -11.11 -18.42
C LYS A 47 13.77 -10.52 -18.62
N ARG A 48 13.42 -9.51 -17.82
CA ARG A 48 12.11 -8.85 -17.91
C ARG A 48 11.91 -8.18 -19.26
N GLY A 49 10.75 -8.41 -19.86
CA GLY A 49 10.38 -7.83 -21.16
C GLY A 49 11.14 -8.42 -22.34
N PHE A 50 11.72 -9.62 -22.21
CA PHE A 50 12.30 -10.36 -23.33
C PHE A 50 11.21 -11.15 -24.06
N GLU A 51 11.12 -10.97 -25.37
CA GLU A 51 10.09 -11.54 -26.26
C GLU A 51 10.70 -12.49 -27.29
N GLY A 52 11.62 -13.37 -26.89
CA GLY A 52 12.19 -14.40 -27.74
C GLY A 52 13.05 -13.88 -28.92
N GLY A 53 13.51 -12.66 -28.89
CA GLY A 53 14.25 -11.99 -29.97
C GLY A 53 13.42 -11.01 -30.78
N GLN A 54 12.09 -11.07 -30.68
CA GLN A 54 11.22 -10.02 -31.23
C GLN A 54 11.47 -8.70 -30.51
N MET A 55 11.33 -7.56 -31.22
CA MET A 55 11.46 -6.23 -30.61
C MET A 55 10.44 -6.07 -29.47
N PRO A 56 10.90 -5.84 -28.22
CA PRO A 56 10.02 -5.73 -27.07
C PRO A 56 8.97 -4.63 -27.22
N LEU A 57 7.76 -4.86 -26.71
CA LEU A 57 6.64 -3.93 -26.78
C LEU A 57 7.02 -2.51 -26.36
N LYS A 58 7.82 -2.38 -25.29
CA LYS A 58 8.33 -1.07 -24.80
C LYS A 58 9.13 -0.26 -25.83
N ARG A 59 9.70 -0.92 -26.86
CA ARG A 59 10.42 -0.27 -27.96
C ARG A 59 9.54 -0.01 -29.18
N ARG A 60 8.47 -0.80 -29.35
CA ARG A 60 7.51 -0.64 -30.46
C ARG A 60 6.52 0.49 -30.22
N VAL A 61 6.15 0.70 -28.95
CA VAL A 61 5.19 1.75 -28.57
C VAL A 61 5.88 3.12 -28.57
N PRO A 62 5.29 4.16 -29.22
CA PRO A 62 5.82 5.52 -29.16
C PRO A 62 5.92 6.03 -27.74
N LYS A 63 7.00 6.73 -27.43
CA LYS A 63 7.15 7.44 -26.14
C LYS A 63 6.18 8.62 -26.12
N ARG A 64 5.42 8.78 -25.06
CA ARG A 64 4.48 9.88 -24.87
C ARG A 64 4.48 10.37 -23.43
N GLY A 65 3.97 11.60 -23.24
CA GLY A 65 3.84 12.22 -21.94
C GLY A 65 5.10 12.89 -21.44
N PHE A 66 4.97 13.51 -20.30
CA PHE A 66 6.03 14.21 -19.59
C PHE A 66 5.82 14.07 -18.09
N THR A 67 6.85 14.32 -17.31
CA THR A 67 6.78 14.38 -15.85
C THR A 67 6.75 15.83 -15.42
N ASN A 68 5.68 16.25 -14.71
CA ASN A 68 5.62 17.59 -14.14
C ASN A 68 6.56 17.67 -12.92
N ILE A 69 7.67 18.40 -13.09
CA ILE A 69 8.67 18.61 -12.03
C ILE A 69 8.16 19.48 -10.86
N PHE A 70 7.12 20.29 -11.09
CA PHE A 70 6.47 21.14 -10.09
C PHE A 70 5.26 20.47 -9.43
N ARG A 71 5.10 19.15 -9.56
CA ARG A 71 4.03 18.40 -8.97
C ARG A 71 4.11 18.44 -7.44
N ILE A 72 3.07 18.95 -6.81
CA ILE A 72 2.91 18.91 -5.35
C ILE A 72 2.10 17.65 -4.98
N GLU A 73 2.72 16.74 -4.23
CA GLU A 73 2.08 15.53 -3.75
C GLU A 73 1.50 15.77 -2.36
N TYR A 74 0.17 15.64 -2.25
CA TYR A 74 -0.54 15.73 -0.99
C TYR A 74 -0.72 14.36 -0.34
N ARG A 75 -0.57 14.31 0.99
CA ARG A 75 -1.07 13.20 1.79
C ARG A 75 -2.56 13.39 1.99
N THR A 76 -3.34 12.38 1.70
CA THR A 76 -4.81 12.50 1.70
C THR A 76 -5.42 11.80 2.91
N VAL A 77 -6.49 12.39 3.46
CA VAL A 77 -7.34 11.82 4.50
C VAL A 77 -8.79 12.02 4.09
N ASN A 78 -9.62 11.00 4.22
CA ASN A 78 -11.06 11.08 3.98
C ASN A 78 -11.82 11.50 5.23
N VAL A 79 -12.94 12.21 5.06
CA VAL A 79 -13.80 12.63 6.17
C VAL A 79 -14.36 11.46 6.98
N ASP A 80 -14.60 10.32 6.34
CA ASP A 80 -15.06 9.10 6.99
C ASP A 80 -14.14 8.65 8.13
N ARG A 81 -12.84 8.74 7.93
CA ARG A 81 -11.84 8.39 8.96
C ARG A 81 -11.80 9.35 10.14
N LEU A 82 -12.34 10.54 9.97
CA LEU A 82 -12.41 11.52 11.06
C LEU A 82 -13.49 11.18 12.09
N ASN A 83 -14.43 10.30 11.77
CA ASN A 83 -15.43 9.80 12.72
C ASN A 83 -14.84 8.97 13.88
N GLU A 84 -13.60 8.50 13.75
CA GLU A 84 -12.89 7.79 14.81
C GLU A 84 -12.39 8.73 15.93
N LEU A 85 -12.53 10.05 15.75
CA LEU A 85 -12.02 11.06 16.65
C LEU A 85 -13.09 11.50 17.66
N PRO A 86 -12.69 11.99 18.85
CA PRO A 86 -13.65 12.55 19.80
C PRO A 86 -14.27 13.84 19.26
N ALA A 87 -15.57 14.01 19.47
CA ALA A 87 -16.29 15.21 19.05
C ALA A 87 -15.70 16.49 19.67
N GLY A 88 -15.68 17.57 18.90
CA GLY A 88 -15.13 18.86 19.33
C GLY A 88 -13.61 18.95 19.34
N SER A 89 -12.91 17.91 18.91
CA SER A 89 -11.43 17.91 18.86
C SER A 89 -10.88 18.80 17.73
N GLU A 90 -9.71 19.35 17.95
CA GLU A 90 -8.93 20.06 16.96
C GLU A 90 -8.03 19.08 16.17
N VAL A 91 -8.31 18.92 14.90
CA VAL A 91 -7.64 17.96 14.03
C VAL A 91 -6.52 18.65 13.26
N THR A 92 -5.27 18.48 13.73
CA THR A 92 -4.08 18.98 13.06
C THR A 92 -3.36 17.84 12.30
N PRO A 93 -2.49 18.14 11.31
CA PRO A 93 -1.70 17.14 10.62
C PRO A 93 -0.86 16.26 11.56
N ASP A 94 -0.31 16.86 12.62
CA ASP A 94 0.50 16.14 13.61
C ASP A 94 -0.35 15.20 14.47
N PHE A 95 -1.55 15.62 14.82
CA PHE A 95 -2.51 14.80 15.54
C PHE A 95 -2.91 13.55 14.72
N LEU A 96 -3.21 13.74 13.45
CA LEU A 96 -3.51 12.64 12.51
C LEU A 96 -2.33 11.66 12.33
N GLN A 97 -1.10 12.17 12.36
CA GLN A 97 0.09 11.31 12.30
C GLN A 97 0.28 10.48 13.59
N LYS A 98 0.04 11.06 14.75
CA LYS A 98 0.13 10.35 16.04
C LYS A 98 -0.87 9.21 16.14
N LEU A 99 -2.08 9.41 15.61
CA LEU A 99 -3.13 8.39 15.56
C LEU A 99 -2.93 7.35 14.44
N GLY A 100 -1.96 7.55 13.55
CA GLY A 100 -1.72 6.64 12.43
C GLY A 100 -2.70 6.77 11.26
N LEU A 101 -3.61 7.75 11.29
CA LEU A 101 -4.56 8.04 10.21
C LEU A 101 -3.87 8.68 9.00
N LEU A 102 -2.72 9.28 9.22
CA LEU A 102 -1.91 9.92 8.20
C LEU A 102 -0.49 9.33 8.17
N ARG A 103 0.02 9.03 6.99
CA ARG A 103 1.42 8.58 6.82
C ARG A 103 2.40 9.63 7.35
N LYS A 104 3.47 9.18 8.00
CA LYS A 104 4.59 10.05 8.39
C LYS A 104 5.22 10.69 7.14
N GLY A 105 5.53 11.97 7.21
CA GLY A 105 6.17 12.71 6.11
C GLY A 105 5.95 14.21 6.23
N LYS A 106 6.67 14.99 5.41
CA LYS A 106 6.62 16.46 5.38
C LYS A 106 5.67 17.02 4.31
N SER A 107 5.11 16.16 3.44
CA SER A 107 4.21 16.62 2.37
C SER A 107 2.93 17.24 2.94
N PRO A 108 2.35 18.24 2.26
CA PRO A 108 1.13 18.89 2.70
C PRO A 108 -0.07 17.91 2.75
N VAL A 109 -1.05 18.23 3.56
CA VAL A 109 -2.24 17.39 3.80
C VAL A 109 -3.44 17.95 3.06
N LYS A 110 -4.22 17.06 2.42
CA LYS A 110 -5.48 17.37 1.76
C LYS A 110 -6.61 16.50 2.31
N VAL A 111 -7.69 17.13 2.72
CA VAL A 111 -8.91 16.44 3.17
C VAL A 111 -9.85 16.19 1.99
N LEU A 112 -10.29 14.95 1.85
CA LEU A 112 -11.18 14.48 0.79
C LEU A 112 -12.55 14.16 1.37
N GLY A 113 -13.61 14.49 0.62
CA GLY A 113 -15.01 14.33 1.03
C GLY A 113 -15.59 12.93 0.79
N ASN A 114 -14.81 11.88 0.82
CA ASN A 114 -15.33 10.52 0.72
C ASN A 114 -15.82 10.03 2.09
N GLY A 115 -17.01 9.40 2.10
CA GLY A 115 -17.71 8.99 3.32
C GLY A 115 -18.58 10.13 3.89
N GLU A 116 -19.16 9.92 5.05
CA GLU A 116 -19.98 10.90 5.78
C GLU A 116 -19.33 11.27 7.11
N LEU A 117 -19.52 12.51 7.55
CA LEU A 117 -19.06 12.99 8.86
C LEU A 117 -20.26 13.20 9.76
N THR A 118 -20.25 12.54 10.91
CA THR A 118 -21.35 12.61 11.90
C THR A 118 -21.04 13.46 13.12
N ILE A 119 -19.77 13.84 13.29
CA ILE A 119 -19.29 14.58 14.47
C ILE A 119 -18.78 15.95 14.09
N ALA A 120 -19.01 16.93 14.97
CA ALA A 120 -18.49 18.29 14.80
C ALA A 120 -17.00 18.32 15.16
N LEU A 121 -16.16 18.77 14.22
CA LEU A 121 -14.70 18.83 14.37
C LEU A 121 -14.15 20.14 13.82
N THR A 122 -13.11 20.67 14.44
CA THR A 122 -12.30 21.74 13.85
C THR A 122 -11.11 21.13 13.11
N VAL A 123 -11.15 21.13 11.78
CA VAL A 123 -10.12 20.47 10.96
C VAL A 123 -9.18 21.52 10.38
N ARG A 124 -7.87 21.35 10.62
CA ARG A 124 -6.80 22.18 10.07
C ARG A 124 -5.99 21.41 9.06
N ALA A 125 -5.99 21.81 7.79
CA ALA A 125 -5.24 21.19 6.71
C ALA A 125 -4.82 22.19 5.64
N HIS A 126 -3.88 21.80 4.76
CA HIS A 126 -3.37 22.69 3.70
C HIS A 126 -4.35 22.84 2.53
N LYS A 127 -5.15 21.79 2.22
CA LYS A 127 -6.19 21.86 1.19
C LYS A 127 -7.39 20.97 1.52
N TYR A 128 -8.53 21.31 0.93
CA TYR A 128 -9.79 20.57 1.02
C TYR A 128 -10.38 20.34 -0.37
N THR A 129 -11.22 19.34 -0.53
CA THR A 129 -12.16 19.26 -1.65
C THR A 129 -13.43 20.03 -1.29
N GLY A 130 -14.15 20.57 -2.27
CA GLY A 130 -15.42 21.28 -2.02
C GLY A 130 -16.42 20.42 -1.24
N SER A 131 -16.56 19.14 -1.61
CA SER A 131 -17.41 18.19 -0.88
C SER A 131 -16.96 17.94 0.57
N ALA A 132 -15.66 18.03 0.88
CA ALA A 132 -15.18 17.87 2.26
C ALA A 132 -15.59 19.05 3.12
N VAL A 133 -15.46 20.28 2.62
CA VAL A 133 -15.86 21.50 3.33
C VAL A 133 -17.35 21.44 3.65
N GLN A 134 -18.20 21.16 2.65
CA GLN A 134 -19.65 21.05 2.83
C GLN A 134 -20.04 20.01 3.91
N LYS A 135 -19.37 18.84 3.94
CA LYS A 135 -19.65 17.81 4.93
C LYS A 135 -19.18 18.18 6.34
N ILE A 136 -18.04 18.87 6.46
CA ILE A 136 -17.55 19.37 7.75
C ILE A 136 -18.49 20.44 8.31
N GLU A 137 -18.93 21.38 7.48
CA GLU A 137 -19.87 22.43 7.87
C GLU A 137 -21.26 21.87 8.19
N ALA A 138 -21.77 20.91 7.40
CA ALA A 138 -23.02 20.22 7.67
C ALA A 138 -23.03 19.46 9.00
N ALA A 139 -21.88 18.89 9.41
CA ALA A 139 -21.71 18.27 10.71
C ALA A 139 -21.52 19.29 11.88
N GLY A 140 -21.59 20.60 11.61
CA GLY A 140 -21.40 21.66 12.61
C GLY A 140 -19.91 21.92 12.96
N GLY A 141 -19.00 21.41 12.14
CA GLY A 141 -17.55 21.60 12.29
C GLY A 141 -17.03 22.83 11.54
N LYS A 142 -15.72 23.05 11.61
CA LYS A 142 -15.02 24.16 10.96
C LYS A 142 -13.81 23.65 10.16
N ALA A 143 -13.62 24.13 8.93
CA ALA A 143 -12.46 23.83 8.10
C ALA A 143 -11.53 25.06 8.05
N GLU A 144 -10.30 24.91 8.54
CA GLU A 144 -9.28 25.97 8.56
C GLU A 144 -8.09 25.59 7.68
N VAL A 145 -7.66 26.50 6.80
CA VAL A 145 -6.52 26.29 5.91
C VAL A 145 -5.24 26.73 6.62
N ILE A 146 -4.25 25.84 6.65
CA ILE A 146 -2.89 26.12 7.12
C ILE A 146 -2.02 26.46 5.92
N SER A 147 -1.30 27.54 5.98
CA SER A 147 -0.28 27.94 5.00
C SER A 147 1.09 27.34 5.33
#